data_f30476faf91ad6b2837908d91ff8be5d
#
_entry.id   f30476faf91ad6b2837908d91ff8be5d
#
_cell.length_a   1.000
_cell.length_b   1.000
_cell.length_c   1.000
_cell.angle_alpha   90.00
_cell.angle_beta   90.00
_cell.angle_gamma   90.00
#
_symmetry.space_group_name_H-M   'P 1'
#
loop_
_entity.id
_entity.type
_entity.pdbx_description
1 polymer ?
#
loop_
_entity_poly.entity_id
_entity_poly.type
_entity_poly.pdbx_seq_one_letter_code
_entity_poly.pdbx_strand_id
1 'polypeptide(L)'
;MSTQSKPFSFKGQKIFVGLDVHLRSWSVTVLSEQSVLKKFTQDPSPAALNKFLSNTYPGAEYYSVYEAGFCGFWIHWELQNLGINNIVVNPADVPTMAGERLRKTDAVDSGKLARSLRSGELKGIYVPDSVATEIRSLIRLKDSLTKDQTRHKNRIKAHLRYLGIDIPEEFCRPGRTWTNRFVLWLKGLELETKQYGCLSKRRLP
;
A
#
# COMPACT_ATOMS: atom_id res chain seq x y z
N MET A 1 -9.71 15.29 52.19
CA MET A 1 -9.16 16.32 51.26
C MET A 1 -8.68 15.59 50.02
N SER A 2 -9.45 15.60 48.94
CA SER A 2 -9.05 15.00 47.69
C SER A 2 -8.17 16.00 46.95
N THR A 3 -6.90 15.69 46.84
CA THR A 3 -5.93 16.41 46.02
C THR A 3 -6.32 16.20 44.56
N GLN A 4 -7.03 17.17 43.98
CA GLN A 4 -7.20 17.25 42.52
C GLN A 4 -5.82 17.52 41.92
N SER A 5 -5.16 16.49 41.38
CA SER A 5 -4.01 16.67 40.52
C SER A 5 -4.42 17.48 39.28
N LYS A 6 -3.82 18.65 39.07
CA LYS A 6 -4.01 19.44 37.84
C LYS A 6 -3.72 18.55 36.66
N PRO A 7 -4.60 18.52 35.65
CA PRO A 7 -4.35 17.73 34.43
C PRO A 7 -3.02 18.20 33.81
N PHE A 8 -2.13 17.25 33.53
CA PHE A 8 -0.85 17.52 32.89
C PHE A 8 -1.15 18.10 31.49
N SER A 9 -0.71 19.31 31.22
CA SER A 9 -0.96 19.99 29.95
C SER A 9 0.33 20.02 29.15
N PHE A 10 0.26 19.60 27.89
CA PHE A 10 1.35 19.65 26.90
C PHE A 10 1.23 20.86 25.98
N LYS A 11 0.47 21.90 26.37
CA LYS A 11 0.27 23.11 25.59
C LYS A 11 1.62 23.74 25.19
N GLY A 12 1.77 24.00 23.87
CA GLY A 12 3.00 24.58 23.31
C GLY A 12 4.14 23.57 23.09
N GLN A 13 3.93 22.28 23.40
CA GLN A 13 4.90 21.24 23.10
C GLN A 13 4.58 20.57 21.76
N LYS A 14 5.62 20.18 21.03
CA LYS A 14 5.50 19.42 19.78
C LYS A 14 5.70 17.94 20.05
N ILE A 15 4.79 17.14 19.51
CA ILE A 15 4.83 15.69 19.57
C ILE A 15 5.01 15.15 18.15
N PHE A 16 6.05 14.35 17.95
CA PHE A 16 6.42 13.78 16.66
C PHE A 16 6.10 12.29 16.62
N VAL A 17 5.36 11.86 15.61
CA VAL A 17 4.84 10.50 15.49
C VAL A 17 5.31 9.89 14.17
N GLY A 18 6.07 8.82 14.25
CA GLY A 18 6.41 7.99 13.10
C GLY A 18 5.47 6.79 13.04
N LEU A 19 4.88 6.56 11.87
CA LEU A 19 3.95 5.48 11.61
C LEU A 19 4.54 4.52 10.58
N ASP A 20 4.71 3.27 10.96
CA ASP A 20 4.91 2.20 10.01
C ASP A 20 3.56 1.50 9.80
N VAL A 21 3.03 1.70 8.58
CA VAL A 21 1.64 1.41 8.24
C VAL A 21 1.52 0.05 7.59
N HIS A 22 0.79 -0.86 8.22
CA HIS A 22 0.43 -2.17 7.70
C HIS A 22 -1.08 -2.37 7.66
N LEU A 23 -1.55 -3.37 6.90
CA LEU A 23 -2.99 -3.67 6.73
C LEU A 23 -3.69 -4.02 8.04
N ARG A 24 -3.01 -4.71 8.95
CA ARG A 24 -3.61 -5.25 10.18
C ARG A 24 -3.25 -4.47 11.42
N SER A 25 -2.17 -3.71 11.39
CA SER A 25 -1.68 -2.97 12.55
C SER A 25 -0.72 -1.87 12.12
N TRP A 26 -0.62 -0.82 12.93
CA TRP A 26 0.38 0.22 12.76
C TRP A 26 1.38 0.17 13.91
N SER A 27 2.68 0.17 13.59
CA SER A 27 3.71 0.42 14.57
C SER A 27 3.91 1.93 14.74
N VAL A 28 3.79 2.40 15.97
CA VAL A 28 3.78 3.82 16.31
C VAL A 28 4.94 4.13 17.25
N THR A 29 5.75 5.11 16.89
CA THR A 29 6.75 5.70 17.77
C THR A 29 6.43 7.16 18.00
N VAL A 30 6.34 7.55 19.26
CA VAL A 30 6.02 8.91 19.70
C VAL A 30 7.23 9.53 20.39
N LEU A 31 7.63 10.71 19.92
CA LEU A 31 8.75 11.48 20.45
C LEU A 31 8.26 12.84 20.94
N SER A 32 8.89 13.36 21.99
CA SER A 32 8.96 14.79 22.27
C SER A 32 10.16 15.40 21.54
N GLU A 33 10.38 16.69 21.71
CA GLU A 33 11.59 17.35 21.19
C GLU A 33 12.87 16.74 21.77
N GLN A 34 12.82 16.16 22.96
CA GLN A 34 14.01 15.70 23.71
C GLN A 34 14.16 14.18 23.77
N SER A 35 13.07 13.45 23.85
CA SER A 35 13.11 12.02 24.17
C SER A 35 12.06 11.18 23.43
N VAL A 36 12.28 9.86 23.45
CA VAL A 36 11.27 8.88 23.05
C VAL A 36 10.25 8.76 24.20
N LEU A 37 9.00 9.06 23.91
CA LEU A 37 7.91 8.99 24.89
C LEU A 37 7.29 7.60 24.93
N LYS A 38 6.96 7.04 23.76
CA LYS A 38 6.30 5.74 23.69
C LYS A 38 6.54 5.05 22.35
N LYS A 39 6.57 3.72 22.38
CA LYS A 39 6.48 2.84 21.21
C LYS A 39 5.39 1.82 21.47
N PHE A 40 4.53 1.59 20.49
CA PHE A 40 3.44 0.63 20.61
C PHE A 40 2.90 0.24 19.24
N THR A 41 2.05 -0.77 19.23
CA THR A 41 1.30 -1.20 18.04
C THR A 41 -0.17 -0.93 18.33
N GLN A 42 -0.89 -0.47 17.31
CA GLN A 42 -2.32 -0.19 17.38
C GLN A 42 -3.05 -0.72 16.14
N ASP A 43 -4.38 -0.72 16.20
CA ASP A 43 -5.23 -0.96 15.04
C ASP A 43 -4.99 0.09 13.96
N PRO A 44 -5.17 -0.24 12.65
CA PRO A 44 -4.93 0.66 11.54
C PRO A 44 -6.03 1.73 11.44
N SER A 45 -6.04 2.65 12.39
CA SER A 45 -7.08 3.69 12.53
C SER A 45 -6.48 5.04 12.92
N PRO A 46 -6.64 6.08 12.06
CA PRO A 46 -6.30 7.47 12.42
C PRO A 46 -7.04 7.96 13.66
N ALA A 47 -8.31 7.57 13.83
CA ALA A 47 -9.10 7.95 15.00
C ALA A 47 -8.56 7.35 16.30
N ALA A 48 -8.08 6.09 16.27
CA ALA A 48 -7.43 5.47 17.42
C ALA A 48 -6.15 6.22 17.82
N LEU A 49 -5.34 6.61 16.83
CA LEU A 49 -4.14 7.40 17.06
C LEU A 49 -4.48 8.76 17.68
N ASN A 50 -5.45 9.47 17.12
CA ASN A 50 -5.87 10.77 17.62
C ASN A 50 -6.40 10.66 19.06
N LYS A 51 -7.22 9.66 19.35
CA LYS A 51 -7.71 9.39 20.72
C LYS A 51 -6.57 9.15 21.70
N PHE A 52 -5.58 8.36 21.29
CA PHE A 52 -4.39 8.11 22.11
C PHE A 52 -3.61 9.41 22.37
N LEU A 53 -3.33 10.19 21.33
CA LEU A 53 -2.53 11.41 21.45
C LEU A 53 -3.26 12.46 22.30
N SER A 54 -4.54 12.70 22.06
CA SER A 54 -5.33 13.69 22.80
C SER A 54 -5.52 13.35 24.28
N ASN A 55 -5.63 12.06 24.60
CA ASN A 55 -5.74 11.61 25.99
C ASN A 55 -4.40 11.62 26.73
N THR A 56 -3.30 11.30 26.04
CA THR A 56 -1.99 11.14 26.67
C THR A 56 -1.19 12.45 26.70
N TYR A 57 -1.34 13.28 25.66
CA TYR A 57 -0.59 14.53 25.48
C TYR A 57 -1.54 15.70 25.18
N PRO A 58 -2.48 16.02 26.08
CA PRO A 58 -3.52 17.00 25.83
C PRO A 58 -2.95 18.40 25.59
N GLY A 59 -3.40 19.04 24.51
CA GLY A 59 -3.02 20.41 24.14
C GLY A 59 -1.69 20.54 23.42
N ALA A 60 -1.00 19.44 23.11
CA ALA A 60 0.20 19.46 22.28
C ALA A 60 -0.13 19.70 20.79
N GLU A 61 0.87 20.12 20.05
CA GLU A 61 0.85 20.13 18.57
C GLU A 61 1.35 18.78 18.05
N TYR A 62 0.52 18.09 17.25
CA TYR A 62 0.86 16.75 16.74
C TYR A 62 1.38 16.83 15.32
N TYR A 63 2.54 16.23 15.11
CA TYR A 63 3.18 16.06 13.79
C TYR A 63 3.35 14.57 13.53
N SER A 64 2.96 14.11 12.36
CA SER A 64 3.07 12.69 12.01
C SER A 64 3.66 12.48 10.63
N VAL A 65 4.23 11.31 10.40
CA VAL A 65 4.80 10.91 9.12
C VAL A 65 4.60 9.41 8.89
N TYR A 66 4.32 9.06 7.64
CA TYR A 66 4.39 7.68 7.16
C TYR A 66 4.98 7.61 5.75
N GLU A 67 5.47 6.43 5.37
CA GLU A 67 6.01 6.19 4.04
C GLU A 67 4.89 5.96 3.00
N ALA A 68 5.05 6.55 1.81
CA ALA A 68 4.16 6.28 0.69
C ALA A 68 4.20 4.80 0.32
N GLY A 69 3.04 4.18 0.21
CA GLY A 69 2.95 2.74 -0.05
C GLY A 69 1.55 2.32 -0.50
N PHE A 70 1.22 1.08 -0.24
CA PHE A 70 -0.04 0.44 -0.65
C PHE A 70 -1.29 1.13 -0.10
N CYS A 71 -1.19 1.81 1.04
CA CYS A 71 -2.31 2.49 1.69
C CYS A 71 -2.72 3.80 1.00
N GLY A 72 -1.94 4.29 0.04
CA GLY A 72 -2.24 5.58 -0.61
C GLY A 72 -2.23 6.76 0.37
N PHE A 73 -3.16 7.71 0.17
CA PHE A 73 -3.16 8.99 0.89
C PHE A 73 -4.36 9.20 1.83
N TRP A 74 -5.29 8.24 1.93
CA TRP A 74 -6.48 8.40 2.76
C TRP A 74 -6.14 8.64 4.25
N ILE A 75 -5.07 8.00 4.73
CA ILE A 75 -4.56 8.19 6.10
C ILE A 75 -4.12 9.64 6.32
N HIS A 76 -3.44 10.23 5.35
CA HIS A 76 -2.99 11.62 5.41
C HIS A 76 -4.16 12.59 5.57
N TRP A 77 -5.19 12.45 4.75
CA TRP A 77 -6.36 13.32 4.82
C TRP A 77 -7.12 13.16 6.12
N GLU A 78 -7.31 11.93 6.59
CA GLU A 78 -7.96 11.64 7.87
C GLU A 78 -7.19 12.23 9.05
N LEU A 79 -5.86 12.07 9.08
CA LEU A 79 -5.02 12.64 10.14
C LEU A 79 -5.09 14.17 10.13
N GLN A 80 -5.06 14.80 8.96
CA GLN A 80 -5.21 16.25 8.86
C GLN A 80 -6.60 16.73 9.31
N ASN A 81 -7.67 16.04 8.94
CA ASN A 81 -9.03 16.33 9.41
C ASN A 81 -9.15 16.23 10.93
N LEU A 82 -8.35 15.35 11.56
CA LEU A 82 -8.28 15.20 13.02
C LEU A 82 -7.34 16.21 13.69
N GLY A 83 -6.78 17.18 12.95
CA GLY A 83 -5.89 18.22 13.48
C GLY A 83 -4.44 17.75 13.71
N ILE A 84 -4.03 16.64 13.12
CA ILE A 84 -2.65 16.16 13.16
C ILE A 84 -1.92 16.61 11.90
N ASN A 85 -0.85 17.39 12.03
CA ASN A 85 -0.01 17.81 10.91
C ASN A 85 0.73 16.59 10.34
N ASN A 86 0.22 16.03 9.25
CA ASN A 86 0.78 14.83 8.65
C ASN A 86 1.54 15.15 7.36
N ILE A 87 2.69 14.50 7.17
CA ILE A 87 3.39 14.42 5.89
C ILE A 87 3.51 12.97 5.43
N VAL A 88 3.52 12.77 4.12
CA VAL A 88 3.82 11.49 3.48
C VAL A 88 5.18 11.63 2.82
N VAL A 89 6.05 10.64 3.00
CA VAL A 89 7.42 10.67 2.47
C VAL A 89 7.67 9.51 1.51
N ASN A 90 8.59 9.71 0.58
CA ASN A 90 9.06 8.61 -0.24
C ASN A 90 10.02 7.73 0.59
N PRO A 91 9.83 6.41 0.63
CA PRO A 91 10.73 5.49 1.36
C PRO A 91 12.21 5.63 0.99
N ALA A 92 12.50 6.00 -0.26
CA ALA A 92 13.87 6.18 -0.73
C ALA A 92 14.57 7.41 -0.14
N ASP A 93 13.81 8.40 0.31
CA ASP A 93 14.33 9.67 0.83
C ASP A 93 14.48 9.66 2.36
N VAL A 94 14.10 8.56 3.01
CA VAL A 94 14.21 8.44 4.48
C VAL A 94 15.62 8.01 4.87
N PRO A 95 16.37 8.85 5.64
CA PRO A 95 17.72 8.54 6.06
C PRO A 95 17.77 7.22 6.84
N THR A 96 18.65 6.30 6.45
CA THR A 96 18.78 5.00 7.09
C THR A 96 20.22 4.81 7.56
N MET A 97 20.40 4.63 8.87
CA MET A 97 21.72 4.35 9.43
C MET A 97 22.18 2.94 9.08
N ALA A 98 23.50 2.74 8.95
CA ALA A 98 24.07 1.44 8.56
C ALA A 98 23.64 0.28 9.47
N GLY A 99 23.50 0.51 10.77
CA GLY A 99 23.02 -0.49 11.74
C GLY A 99 21.53 -0.83 11.64
N GLU A 100 20.70 0.04 11.09
CA GLU A 100 19.26 -0.17 10.91
C GLU A 100 18.96 -1.08 9.73
N ARG A 101 19.83 -1.10 8.71
CA ARG A 101 19.71 -2.03 7.56
C ARG A 101 19.80 -3.49 7.96
N LEU A 102 20.54 -3.81 9.03
CA LEU A 102 20.74 -5.17 9.54
C LEU A 102 19.66 -5.63 10.53
N ARG A 103 18.86 -4.71 11.06
CA ARG A 103 17.83 -4.99 12.07
C ARG A 103 16.48 -4.40 11.68
N LYS A 104 16.01 -4.77 10.48
CA LYS A 104 14.72 -4.29 9.99
C LYS A 104 13.58 -4.89 10.83
N THR A 105 12.90 -4.06 11.61
CA THR A 105 11.66 -4.37 12.33
C THR A 105 10.74 -3.15 12.26
N ASP A 106 9.45 -3.35 12.28
CA ASP A 106 8.43 -2.29 12.20
C ASP A 106 8.64 -1.21 13.28
N ALA A 107 9.09 -1.60 14.47
CA ALA A 107 9.41 -0.67 15.56
C ALA A 107 10.68 0.17 15.29
N VAL A 108 11.62 -0.33 14.48
CA VAL A 108 12.80 0.43 14.03
C VAL A 108 12.38 1.40 12.94
N ASP A 109 11.52 0.99 12.02
CA ASP A 109 11.07 1.81 10.89
C ASP A 109 10.19 2.98 11.38
N SER A 110 9.22 2.77 12.27
CA SER A 110 8.46 3.86 12.88
C SER A 110 9.32 4.80 13.71
N GLY A 111 10.33 4.26 14.42
CA GLY A 111 11.28 5.07 15.20
C GLY A 111 12.19 5.94 14.34
N LYS A 112 12.64 5.41 13.19
CA LYS A 112 13.42 6.14 12.20
C LYS A 112 12.63 7.32 11.65
N LEU A 113 11.39 7.08 11.22
CA LEU A 113 10.50 8.11 10.70
C LEU A 113 10.25 9.22 11.74
N ALA A 114 9.97 8.87 12.99
CA ALA A 114 9.74 9.85 14.05
C ALA A 114 10.97 10.71 14.31
N ARG A 115 12.19 10.13 14.32
CA ARG A 115 13.44 10.87 14.52
C ARG A 115 13.72 11.83 13.36
N SER A 116 13.60 11.35 12.13
CA SER A 116 13.84 12.17 10.93
C SER A 116 12.79 13.26 10.74
N LEU A 117 11.54 13.04 11.22
CA LEU A 117 10.53 14.09 11.29
C LEU A 117 10.92 15.17 12.29
N ARG A 118 11.36 14.76 13.49
CA ARG A 118 11.79 15.68 14.54
C ARG A 118 13.00 16.51 14.15
N SER A 119 13.98 15.91 13.46
CA SER A 119 15.17 16.64 12.97
C SER A 119 14.89 17.56 11.79
N GLY A 120 13.71 17.49 11.19
CA GLY A 120 13.36 18.30 10.01
C GLY A 120 14.04 17.83 8.70
N GLU A 121 14.60 16.62 8.67
CA GLU A 121 15.28 16.06 7.49
C GLU A 121 14.31 15.56 6.42
N LEU A 122 13.04 15.31 6.79
CA LEU A 122 12.06 14.74 5.88
C LEU A 122 11.37 15.82 5.05
N LYS A 123 11.34 15.60 3.75
CA LYS A 123 10.53 16.37 2.82
C LYS A 123 9.29 15.60 2.43
N GLY A 124 8.10 16.15 2.72
CA GLY A 124 6.84 15.57 2.29
C GLY A 124 6.73 15.54 0.76
N ILE A 125 6.20 14.44 0.22
CA ILE A 125 5.81 14.38 -1.19
C ILE A 125 4.53 15.17 -1.41
N TYR A 126 4.30 15.56 -2.67
CA TYR A 126 3.01 16.15 -3.04
C TYR A 126 1.89 15.11 -2.90
N VAL A 127 0.89 15.43 -2.09
CA VAL A 127 -0.34 14.65 -1.96
C VAL A 127 -1.42 15.30 -2.80
N PRO A 128 -1.91 14.65 -3.88
CA PRO A 128 -2.99 15.19 -4.69
C PRO A 128 -4.30 15.19 -3.89
N ASP A 129 -5.28 15.95 -4.33
CA ASP A 129 -6.63 15.88 -3.77
C ASP A 129 -7.29 14.50 -3.98
N SER A 130 -8.40 14.26 -3.28
CA SER A 130 -9.10 12.96 -3.33
C SER A 130 -9.59 12.63 -4.74
N VAL A 131 -10.14 13.61 -5.46
CA VAL A 131 -10.69 13.41 -6.81
C VAL A 131 -9.58 13.03 -7.80
N ALA A 132 -8.45 13.75 -7.79
CA ALA A 132 -7.31 13.43 -8.62
C ALA A 132 -6.72 12.05 -8.28
N THR A 133 -6.74 11.67 -7.00
CA THR A 133 -6.26 10.34 -6.55
C THR A 133 -7.18 9.23 -7.04
N GLU A 134 -8.50 9.39 -6.96
CA GLU A 134 -9.47 8.43 -7.47
C GLU A 134 -9.32 8.23 -8.98
N ILE A 135 -9.28 9.32 -9.75
CA ILE A 135 -9.11 9.26 -11.20
C ILE A 135 -7.80 8.55 -11.56
N ARG A 136 -6.69 8.90 -10.92
CA ARG A 136 -5.39 8.24 -11.15
C ARG A 136 -5.44 6.75 -10.83
N SER A 137 -6.12 6.35 -9.75
CA SER A 137 -6.22 4.95 -9.35
C SER A 137 -6.98 4.13 -10.40
N LEU A 138 -8.10 4.67 -10.91
CA LEU A 138 -8.89 4.05 -11.95
C LEU A 138 -8.13 3.92 -13.28
N ILE A 139 -7.42 4.98 -13.70
CA ILE A 139 -6.60 4.95 -14.93
C ILE A 139 -5.50 3.89 -14.79
N ARG A 140 -4.77 3.87 -13.67
CA ARG A 140 -3.71 2.88 -13.42
C ARG A 140 -4.25 1.46 -13.39
N LEU A 141 -5.42 1.25 -12.77
CA LEU A 141 -6.08 -0.06 -12.75
C LEU A 141 -6.45 -0.50 -14.17
N LYS A 142 -7.07 0.39 -14.96
CA LYS A 142 -7.41 0.12 -16.37
C LYS A 142 -6.17 -0.27 -17.17
N ASP A 143 -5.09 0.49 -17.06
CA ASP A 143 -3.83 0.21 -17.77
C ASP A 143 -3.22 -1.12 -17.35
N SER A 144 -3.24 -1.44 -16.05
CA SER A 144 -2.78 -2.73 -15.54
C SER A 144 -3.60 -3.88 -16.13
N LEU A 145 -4.92 -3.80 -16.06
CA LEU A 145 -5.82 -4.82 -16.61
C LEU A 145 -5.64 -4.99 -18.13
N THR A 146 -5.42 -3.91 -18.87
CA THR A 146 -5.15 -3.95 -20.31
C THR A 146 -3.83 -4.68 -20.61
N LYS A 147 -2.79 -4.40 -19.82
CA LYS A 147 -1.49 -5.09 -19.94
C LYS A 147 -1.62 -6.57 -19.59
N ASP A 148 -2.37 -6.90 -18.53
CA ASP A 148 -2.61 -8.27 -18.11
C ASP A 148 -3.42 -9.04 -19.16
N GLN A 149 -4.45 -8.44 -19.72
CA GLN A 149 -5.20 -9.03 -20.83
C GLN A 149 -4.28 -9.36 -22.00
N THR A 150 -3.41 -8.43 -22.40
CA THR A 150 -2.45 -8.63 -23.49
C THR A 150 -1.46 -9.75 -23.15
N ARG A 151 -0.98 -9.80 -21.92
CA ARG A 151 -0.08 -10.86 -21.42
C ARG A 151 -0.75 -12.24 -21.50
N HIS A 152 -2.00 -12.34 -21.04
CA HIS A 152 -2.77 -13.59 -21.12
C HIS A 152 -3.02 -14.03 -22.58
N LYS A 153 -3.41 -13.10 -23.45
CA LYS A 153 -3.57 -13.36 -24.89
C LYS A 153 -2.30 -13.93 -25.54
N ASN A 154 -1.15 -13.36 -25.21
CA ASN A 154 0.14 -13.83 -25.73
C ASN A 154 0.53 -15.20 -25.16
N ARG A 155 0.26 -15.44 -23.86
CA ARG A 155 0.50 -16.75 -23.23
C ARG A 155 -0.31 -17.85 -23.89
N ILE A 156 -1.59 -17.61 -24.18
CA ILE A 156 -2.45 -18.57 -24.89
C ILE A 156 -1.89 -18.88 -26.27
N LYS A 157 -1.53 -17.87 -27.06
CA LYS A 157 -0.91 -18.08 -28.38
C LYS A 157 0.39 -18.87 -28.30
N ALA A 158 1.24 -18.54 -27.34
CA ALA A 158 2.49 -19.28 -27.13
C ALA A 158 2.25 -20.74 -26.74
N HIS A 159 1.26 -20.98 -25.89
CA HIS A 159 0.88 -22.33 -25.49
C HIS A 159 0.33 -23.17 -26.63
N LEU A 160 -0.52 -22.60 -27.48
CA LEU A 160 -0.99 -23.30 -28.70
C LEU A 160 0.16 -23.71 -29.60
N ARG A 161 1.10 -22.80 -29.86
CA ARG A 161 2.32 -23.10 -30.64
C ARG A 161 3.18 -24.19 -30.00
N TYR A 162 3.33 -24.15 -28.69
CA TYR A 162 4.08 -25.17 -27.95
C TYR A 162 3.45 -26.56 -28.10
N LEU A 163 2.13 -26.63 -28.20
CA LEU A 163 1.38 -27.88 -28.42
C LEU A 163 1.29 -28.28 -29.92
N GLY A 164 1.89 -27.51 -30.82
CA GLY A 164 1.82 -27.77 -32.28
C GLY A 164 0.43 -27.51 -32.85
N ILE A 165 -0.37 -26.65 -32.20
CA ILE A 165 -1.71 -26.29 -32.67
C ILE A 165 -1.62 -24.97 -33.42
N ASP A 166 -1.86 -25.05 -34.75
CA ASP A 166 -1.90 -23.87 -35.59
C ASP A 166 -3.21 -23.13 -35.46
N ILE A 167 -3.09 -21.80 -35.32
CA ILE A 167 -4.25 -20.92 -35.32
C ILE A 167 -4.75 -20.77 -36.75
N PRO A 168 -6.04 -21.06 -37.05
CA PRO A 168 -6.59 -20.91 -38.39
C PRO A 168 -6.35 -19.52 -38.97
N GLU A 169 -6.03 -19.44 -40.28
CA GLU A 169 -5.71 -18.18 -40.96
C GLU A 169 -6.78 -17.10 -40.79
N GLU A 170 -8.05 -17.51 -40.72
CA GLU A 170 -9.17 -16.58 -40.51
C GLU A 170 -9.07 -15.78 -39.21
N PHE A 171 -8.35 -16.30 -38.22
CA PHE A 171 -8.10 -15.62 -36.94
C PHE A 171 -6.75 -14.90 -36.85
N CYS A 172 -5.87 -15.11 -37.84
CA CYS A 172 -4.55 -14.47 -37.86
C CYS A 172 -4.58 -13.01 -38.32
N ARG A 173 -5.67 -12.57 -38.96
CA ARG A 173 -5.82 -11.19 -39.43
C ARG A 173 -6.04 -10.19 -38.32
N PRO A 174 -5.59 -8.92 -38.44
CA PRO A 174 -5.85 -7.87 -37.49
C PRO A 174 -7.34 -7.76 -37.14
N GLY A 175 -7.68 -7.68 -35.87
CA GLY A 175 -9.06 -7.57 -35.36
C GLY A 175 -9.88 -8.87 -35.41
N ARG A 176 -9.38 -9.97 -35.92
CA ARG A 176 -10.10 -11.25 -35.96
C ARG A 176 -9.74 -12.19 -34.81
N THR A 177 -8.54 -12.08 -34.25
CA THR A 177 -8.15 -12.80 -33.04
C THR A 177 -8.89 -12.22 -31.84
N TRP A 178 -9.30 -13.05 -30.89
CA TRP A 178 -10.04 -12.68 -29.66
C TRP A 178 -11.48 -12.23 -29.88
N THR A 179 -12.08 -12.55 -31.05
CA THR A 179 -13.52 -12.47 -31.26
C THR A 179 -14.22 -13.63 -30.54
N ASN A 180 -15.54 -13.52 -30.37
CA ASN A 180 -16.35 -14.62 -29.79
C ASN A 180 -16.16 -15.92 -30.56
N ARG A 181 -16.03 -15.83 -31.91
CA ARG A 181 -15.78 -16.97 -32.78
C ARG A 181 -14.43 -17.64 -32.50
N PHE A 182 -13.35 -16.85 -32.28
CA PHE A 182 -12.06 -17.38 -31.87
C PHE A 182 -12.11 -18.04 -30.48
N VAL A 183 -12.83 -17.43 -29.54
CA VAL A 183 -13.01 -18.00 -28.19
C VAL A 183 -13.80 -19.31 -28.25
N LEU A 184 -14.83 -19.41 -29.09
CA LEU A 184 -15.56 -20.66 -29.31
C LEU A 184 -14.68 -21.73 -29.93
N TRP A 185 -13.85 -21.38 -30.93
CA TRP A 185 -12.86 -22.27 -31.49
C TRP A 185 -11.87 -22.78 -30.40
N LEU A 186 -11.34 -21.89 -29.57
CA LEU A 186 -10.45 -22.29 -28.46
C LEU A 186 -11.13 -23.25 -27.47
N LYS A 187 -12.41 -23.03 -27.15
CA LYS A 187 -13.17 -23.91 -26.25
C LYS A 187 -13.46 -25.28 -26.89
N GLY A 188 -13.50 -25.37 -28.19
CA GLY A 188 -13.70 -26.61 -28.97
C GLY A 188 -12.42 -27.42 -29.17
N LEU A 189 -11.26 -26.92 -28.75
CA LEU A 189 -10.01 -27.68 -28.89
C LEU A 189 -10.01 -28.87 -27.94
N GLU A 190 -9.96 -30.08 -28.50
CA GLU A 190 -9.72 -31.31 -27.74
C GLU A 190 -8.20 -31.51 -27.64
N LEU A 191 -7.67 -31.39 -26.43
CA LEU A 191 -6.26 -31.70 -26.16
C LEU A 191 -6.15 -33.21 -25.88
N GLU A 192 -5.72 -33.96 -26.89
CA GLU A 192 -5.41 -35.37 -26.68
C GLU A 192 -4.11 -35.50 -25.88
N THR A 193 -4.24 -35.87 -24.62
CA THR A 193 -3.09 -36.29 -23.78
C THR A 193 -2.69 -37.69 -24.17
N LYS A 194 -1.97 -37.85 -25.25
CA LYS A 194 -1.53 -39.16 -25.78
C LYS A 194 -0.45 -39.88 -24.98
N GLN A 195 0.09 -39.29 -23.89
CA GLN A 195 1.27 -39.90 -23.23
C GLN A 195 1.25 -40.10 -21.71
N TYR A 196 0.22 -39.68 -21.00
CA TYR A 196 0.12 -39.99 -19.58
C TYR A 196 -1.24 -40.57 -19.28
N GLY A 197 -1.29 -41.87 -19.20
CA GLY A 197 -2.51 -42.66 -18.95
C GLY A 197 -3.12 -42.41 -17.56
N CYS A 198 -3.51 -41.20 -17.28
CA CYS A 198 -4.45 -40.86 -16.21
C CYS A 198 -4.73 -39.36 -16.23
N LEU A 199 -5.80 -38.95 -16.90
CA LEU A 199 -6.64 -37.84 -16.41
C LEU A 199 -7.91 -37.77 -17.27
N SER A 200 -9.00 -38.17 -16.63
CA SER A 200 -10.36 -38.15 -17.13
C SER A 200 -10.75 -36.85 -17.83
N LYS A 201 -11.50 -37.00 -18.93
CA LYS A 201 -12.24 -35.93 -19.61
C LYS A 201 -12.93 -35.02 -18.60
N ARG A 202 -12.37 -33.86 -18.28
CA ARG A 202 -13.11 -32.79 -17.63
C ARG A 202 -13.57 -31.83 -18.71
N ARG A 203 -14.84 -31.91 -19.08
CA ARG A 203 -15.51 -30.78 -19.74
C ARG A 203 -15.47 -29.61 -18.78
N LEU A 204 -14.85 -28.50 -19.20
CA LEU A 204 -15.00 -27.24 -18.49
C LEU A 204 -16.43 -26.74 -18.73
N PRO A 205 -17.09 -26.25 -17.68
CA PRO A 205 -18.46 -25.76 -17.76
C PRO A 205 -18.61 -24.51 -18.61
#